data_6bf35e47b8d3641bc773362dc2b846e3
#
_entry.id   6bf35e47b8d3641bc773362dc2b846e3
#
_cell.length_a   1.000
_cell.length_b   1.000
_cell.length_c   1.000
_cell.angle_alpha   90.00
_cell.angle_beta   90.00
_cell.angle_gamma   90.00
#
_symmetry.space_group_name_H-M   'P 1'
#
loop_
_entity.id
_entity.type
_entity.pdbx_description
1 polymer ?
#
loop_
_entity_poly.entity_id
_entity_poly.type
_entity_poly.pdbx_seq_one_letter_code
_entity_poly.pdbx_strand_id
1 'polypeptide(L)'
;MKELIVDRACGIIRAALTEDGHSTELYAERDNIGSMVGSIYNSRVKVVLPGMKSAFIDLGTGGKNAVLFLSDIVNDGTDMHKKGRIEDLVHQEQELLVQVSKDGFGSKGPKVTTKISLPGSYSVITPYDTGTGLSKRIENVDEQRRLRSIACKIRDEYNCGLILRTSAEYVGEELIRDEVCGLVECWNNILERANTAKAPALVYREGGLVCRLIRENMSFNIESVIVLDRELYDEFTRYLPNNILTRASLRYDEACSGRIIDGFIEETLMRTVPLSCGANIVIDKVEAMTVIDVNSGSCTAEGDFEDNATMINIEAAKEISRQVRLRHIGGIIIIDFIDMALQKNRDSVLNALNDGVSKDRSKCFVPDTRDLELVELTRREQYPQTGTLLERSLNKDNI
;
A
#
# COMPACT_ATOMS: atom_id res chain seq x y z
N MET A 1 2.14 17.60 -11.67
CA MET A 1 1.02 16.80 -12.21
C MET A 1 1.20 15.35 -11.76
N LYS A 2 0.16 14.76 -11.15
CA LYS A 2 0.20 13.35 -10.70
C LYS A 2 -0.73 12.50 -11.56
N GLU A 3 -0.18 11.44 -12.16
CA GLU A 3 -0.92 10.57 -13.06
C GLU A 3 -0.73 9.11 -12.68
N LEU A 4 -1.77 8.32 -12.85
CA LEU A 4 -1.72 6.86 -12.75
C LEU A 4 -1.82 6.27 -14.15
N ILE A 5 -0.77 5.62 -14.61
CA ILE A 5 -0.70 4.96 -15.92
C ILE A 5 -0.87 3.46 -15.70
N VAL A 6 -1.79 2.84 -16.42
CA VAL A 6 -2.13 1.42 -16.26
C VAL A 6 -2.11 0.71 -17.61
N ASP A 7 -1.48 -0.46 -17.66
CA ASP A 7 -1.52 -1.34 -18.82
C ASP A 7 -1.67 -2.82 -18.42
N ARG A 8 -1.75 -3.67 -19.43
CA ARG A 8 -1.71 -5.13 -19.32
C ARG A 8 -0.64 -5.66 -20.26
N ALA A 9 0.31 -6.42 -19.71
CA ALA A 9 1.34 -7.10 -20.50
C ALA A 9 1.60 -8.51 -19.97
N CYS A 10 1.68 -9.51 -20.84
CA CYS A 10 1.98 -10.91 -20.48
C CYS A 10 1.10 -11.46 -19.34
N GLY A 11 -0.22 -11.14 -19.33
CA GLY A 11 -1.16 -11.57 -18.29
C GLY A 11 -0.88 -10.93 -16.91
N ILE A 12 -0.19 -9.79 -16.89
CA ILE A 12 0.12 -9.00 -15.70
C ILE A 12 -0.46 -7.60 -15.91
N ILE A 13 -1.28 -7.16 -14.96
CA ILE A 13 -1.71 -5.77 -14.86
C ILE A 13 -0.59 -5.00 -14.18
N ARG A 14 -0.13 -3.94 -14.83
CA ARG A 14 0.93 -3.07 -14.35
C ARG A 14 0.40 -1.66 -14.17
N ALA A 15 0.86 -0.97 -13.15
CA ALA A 15 0.50 0.41 -12.90
C ALA A 15 1.70 1.22 -12.45
N ALA A 16 1.85 2.42 -12.98
CA ALA A 16 2.87 3.39 -12.62
C ALA A 16 2.22 4.67 -12.09
N LEU A 17 2.61 5.09 -10.91
CA LEU A 17 2.31 6.44 -10.43
C LEU A 17 3.45 7.36 -10.84
N THR A 18 3.11 8.45 -11.52
CA THR A 18 4.08 9.47 -11.93
C THR A 18 3.82 10.79 -11.23
N GLU A 19 4.89 11.52 -10.92
CA GLU A 19 4.87 12.89 -10.43
C GLU A 19 5.74 13.72 -11.38
N ASP A 20 5.13 14.70 -12.04
CA ASP A 20 5.79 15.57 -13.02
C ASP A 20 6.57 14.82 -14.12
N GLY A 21 6.00 13.70 -14.58
CA GLY A 21 6.56 12.85 -15.64
C GLY A 21 7.58 11.80 -15.15
N HIS A 22 7.97 11.82 -13.88
CA HIS A 22 8.88 10.83 -13.30
C HIS A 22 8.11 9.74 -12.55
N SER A 23 8.48 8.48 -12.77
CA SER A 23 7.88 7.35 -12.03
C SER A 23 8.28 7.40 -10.56
N THR A 24 7.30 7.28 -9.68
CA THR A 24 7.51 7.29 -8.22
C THR A 24 7.10 5.99 -7.55
N GLU A 25 6.17 5.27 -8.13
CA GLU A 25 5.72 3.97 -7.61
C GLU A 25 5.34 3.06 -8.78
N LEU A 26 5.72 1.79 -8.72
CA LEU A 26 5.37 0.77 -9.70
C LEU A 26 4.66 -0.40 -9.02
N TYR A 27 3.62 -0.91 -9.65
CA TYR A 27 2.81 -2.00 -9.15
C TYR A 27 2.59 -3.04 -10.23
N ALA A 28 2.52 -4.31 -9.83
CA ALA A 28 2.17 -5.41 -10.72
C ALA A 28 1.30 -6.43 -10.00
N GLU A 29 0.30 -6.94 -10.70
CA GLU A 29 -0.57 -8.02 -10.23
C GLU A 29 -0.89 -8.96 -11.39
N ARG A 30 -0.92 -10.27 -11.15
CA ARG A 30 -1.36 -11.23 -12.17
C ARG A 30 -2.84 -11.07 -12.45
N ASP A 31 -3.20 -10.98 -13.72
CA ASP A 31 -4.58 -10.75 -14.17
C ASP A 31 -5.55 -11.86 -13.69
N ASN A 32 -5.11 -13.13 -13.76
CA ASN A 32 -5.96 -14.29 -13.44
C ASN A 32 -5.81 -14.80 -11.99
N ILE A 33 -4.80 -14.33 -11.23
CA ILE A 33 -4.50 -14.77 -9.86
C ILE A 33 -4.26 -13.53 -9.02
N GLY A 34 -5.23 -12.61 -9.00
CA GLY A 34 -5.12 -11.40 -8.21
C GLY A 34 -4.84 -11.67 -6.73
N SER A 35 -4.27 -10.69 -6.03
CA SER A 35 -4.13 -10.74 -4.58
C SER A 35 -5.46 -11.12 -3.92
N MET A 36 -5.39 -12.00 -2.95
CA MET A 36 -6.56 -12.35 -2.13
C MET A 36 -6.81 -11.31 -1.03
N VAL A 37 -5.87 -10.38 -0.81
CA VAL A 37 -5.95 -9.36 0.26
C VAL A 37 -7.24 -8.55 0.12
N GLY A 38 -7.95 -8.39 1.25
CA GLY A 38 -9.25 -7.73 1.29
C GLY A 38 -10.43 -8.63 0.99
N SER A 39 -10.25 -9.75 0.28
CA SER A 39 -11.33 -10.69 -0.03
C SER A 39 -11.83 -11.39 1.23
N ILE A 40 -13.14 -11.65 1.28
CA ILE A 40 -13.80 -12.24 2.45
C ILE A 40 -14.33 -13.63 2.09
N TYR A 41 -14.10 -14.56 2.98
CA TYR A 41 -14.51 -15.96 2.83
C TYR A 41 -15.40 -16.39 4.00
N ASN A 42 -16.47 -17.11 3.70
CA ASN A 42 -17.06 -18.01 4.66
C ASN A 42 -16.15 -19.24 4.72
N SER A 43 -15.44 -19.41 5.83
CA SER A 43 -14.32 -20.34 5.95
C SER A 43 -14.58 -21.40 7.02
N ARG A 44 -13.72 -22.42 7.10
CA ARG A 44 -13.82 -23.47 8.11
C ARG A 44 -12.52 -23.65 8.87
N VAL A 45 -12.61 -23.74 10.20
CA VAL A 45 -11.47 -23.99 11.08
C VAL A 45 -11.04 -25.45 10.95
N LYS A 46 -9.79 -25.68 10.51
CA LYS A 46 -9.23 -27.04 10.37
C LYS A 46 -8.56 -27.52 11.66
N VAL A 47 -7.71 -26.68 12.24
CA VAL A 47 -6.92 -27.04 13.43
C VAL A 47 -6.72 -25.80 14.28
N VAL A 48 -6.90 -25.94 15.59
CA VAL A 48 -6.54 -24.91 16.57
C VAL A 48 -5.21 -25.29 17.21
N LEU A 49 -4.29 -24.33 17.30
CA LEU A 49 -2.93 -24.49 17.83
C LEU A 49 -2.72 -23.57 19.04
N PRO A 50 -3.12 -23.99 20.25
CA PRO A 50 -3.05 -23.15 21.46
C PRO A 50 -1.62 -22.64 21.74
N GLY A 51 -0.62 -23.51 21.58
CA GLY A 51 0.79 -23.18 21.83
C GLY A 51 1.34 -22.07 20.90
N MET A 52 0.75 -21.92 19.71
CA MET A 52 1.09 -20.87 18.73
C MET A 52 0.11 -19.69 18.75
N LYS A 53 -0.89 -19.73 19.62
CA LYS A 53 -1.99 -18.74 19.68
C LYS A 53 -2.59 -18.46 18.29
N SER A 54 -2.79 -19.52 17.50
CA SER A 54 -3.25 -19.44 16.11
C SER A 54 -4.16 -20.61 15.74
N ALA A 55 -4.90 -20.46 14.65
CA ALA A 55 -5.68 -21.53 14.03
C ALA A 55 -5.41 -21.59 12.53
N PHE A 56 -5.47 -22.79 11.96
CA PHE A 56 -5.45 -22.98 10.51
C PHE A 56 -6.88 -22.98 9.96
N ILE A 57 -7.07 -22.18 8.90
CA ILE A 57 -8.37 -21.89 8.30
C ILE A 57 -8.37 -22.36 6.85
N ASP A 58 -9.37 -23.14 6.49
CA ASP A 58 -9.63 -23.55 5.11
C ASP A 58 -10.49 -22.48 4.40
N LEU A 59 -9.97 -21.93 3.31
CA LEU A 59 -10.64 -20.93 2.46
C LEU A 59 -11.31 -21.56 1.23
N GLY A 60 -11.16 -22.88 1.01
CA GLY A 60 -11.71 -23.56 -0.16
C GLY A 60 -10.98 -23.29 -1.48
N THR A 61 -9.76 -22.75 -1.42
CA THR A 61 -8.99 -22.38 -2.61
C THR A 61 -8.18 -23.53 -3.20
N GLY A 62 -8.18 -24.70 -2.56
CA GLY A 62 -7.33 -25.85 -2.92
C GLY A 62 -5.84 -25.64 -2.62
N GLY A 63 -5.47 -24.46 -2.10
CA GLY A 63 -4.13 -24.10 -1.72
C GLY A 63 -3.81 -24.42 -0.26
N LYS A 64 -2.83 -23.68 0.30
CA LYS A 64 -2.45 -23.80 1.70
C LYS A 64 -3.50 -23.19 2.61
N ASN A 65 -3.71 -23.81 3.78
CA ASN A 65 -4.57 -23.24 4.80
C ASN A 65 -4.07 -21.86 5.24
N ALA A 66 -5.02 -20.95 5.45
CA ALA A 66 -4.74 -19.63 6.00
C ALA A 66 -4.45 -19.73 7.51
N VAL A 67 -3.78 -18.70 8.05
CA VAL A 67 -3.46 -18.59 9.47
C VAL A 67 -4.23 -17.43 10.10
N LEU A 68 -4.98 -17.74 11.15
CA LEU A 68 -5.68 -16.78 12.01
C LEU A 68 -4.96 -16.71 13.36
N PHE A 69 -4.46 -15.53 13.73
CA PHE A 69 -3.85 -15.32 15.05
C PHE A 69 -4.87 -14.81 16.07
N LEU A 70 -4.65 -15.12 17.33
CA LEU A 70 -5.48 -14.64 18.44
C LEU A 70 -5.67 -13.11 18.43
N SER A 71 -4.63 -12.35 18.07
CA SER A 71 -4.68 -10.88 17.95
C SER A 71 -5.62 -10.37 16.86
N ASP A 72 -5.94 -11.21 15.89
CA ASP A 72 -6.73 -10.87 14.72
C ASP A 72 -8.19 -11.35 14.82
N ILE A 73 -8.59 -11.87 15.98
CA ILE A 73 -9.97 -12.27 16.30
C ILE A 73 -10.70 -11.08 16.93
N VAL A 74 -11.96 -10.86 16.50
CA VAL A 74 -12.86 -9.91 17.16
C VAL A 74 -13.19 -10.44 18.55
N ASN A 75 -13.01 -9.62 19.57
CA ASN A 75 -13.53 -9.88 20.91
C ASN A 75 -14.85 -9.12 21.07
N ASP A 76 -15.93 -9.83 21.36
CA ASP A 76 -17.26 -9.26 21.61
C ASP A 76 -17.31 -8.45 22.93
N GLY A 77 -16.42 -7.50 23.10
CA GLY A 77 -16.47 -6.37 24.02
C GLY A 77 -16.92 -6.61 25.50
N THR A 78 -17.28 -7.82 25.89
CA THR A 78 -17.86 -8.10 27.22
C THR A 78 -16.84 -8.28 28.34
N ASP A 79 -15.53 -8.46 28.00
CA ASP A 79 -14.48 -8.54 29.01
C ASP A 79 -13.14 -7.98 28.50
N MET A 80 -12.89 -6.70 28.70
CA MET A 80 -11.61 -6.03 28.36
C MET A 80 -10.37 -6.60 29.07
N HIS A 81 -10.53 -7.58 29.95
CA HIS A 81 -9.46 -8.18 30.76
C HIS A 81 -9.24 -9.67 30.59
N LYS A 82 -10.09 -10.40 29.87
CA LYS A 82 -9.77 -11.78 29.51
C LYS A 82 -8.88 -11.77 28.27
N LYS A 83 -7.57 -11.95 28.47
CA LYS A 83 -6.67 -12.53 27.48
C LYS A 83 -7.17 -13.96 27.22
N GLY A 84 -8.24 -14.11 26.41
CA GLY A 84 -8.81 -15.39 26.09
C GLY A 84 -7.76 -16.29 25.45
N ARG A 85 -7.85 -17.57 25.68
CA ARG A 85 -7.10 -18.55 24.92
C ARG A 85 -7.78 -18.69 23.56
N ILE A 86 -7.01 -19.03 22.52
CA ILE A 86 -7.59 -19.18 21.19
C ILE A 86 -8.65 -20.28 21.14
N GLU A 87 -8.46 -21.35 21.93
CA GLU A 87 -9.39 -22.46 22.08
C GLU A 87 -10.73 -22.07 22.72
N ASP A 88 -10.80 -20.95 23.44
CA ASP A 88 -12.05 -20.40 24.01
C ASP A 88 -12.86 -19.62 22.99
N LEU A 89 -12.21 -19.16 21.91
CA LEU A 89 -12.81 -18.28 20.89
C LEU A 89 -13.09 -19.00 19.57
N VAL A 90 -12.33 -20.04 19.26
CA VAL A 90 -12.39 -20.74 17.97
C VAL A 90 -12.28 -22.24 18.17
N HIS A 91 -13.20 -22.99 17.54
CA HIS A 91 -13.26 -24.45 17.64
C HIS A 91 -13.05 -25.11 16.28
N GLN A 92 -12.54 -26.35 16.28
CA GLN A 92 -12.38 -27.14 15.07
C GLN A 92 -13.74 -27.35 14.38
N GLU A 93 -13.77 -27.33 13.05
CA GLU A 93 -14.94 -27.41 12.16
C GLU A 93 -15.91 -26.22 12.26
N GLN A 94 -15.63 -25.22 13.10
CA GLN A 94 -16.41 -23.98 13.16
C GLN A 94 -16.36 -23.23 11.83
N GLU A 95 -17.50 -22.73 11.38
CA GLU A 95 -17.57 -21.79 10.26
C GLU A 95 -17.31 -20.36 10.74
N LEU A 96 -16.44 -19.63 10.03
CA LEU A 96 -16.04 -18.26 10.38
C LEU A 96 -15.98 -17.39 9.14
N LEU A 97 -16.53 -16.20 9.23
CA LEU A 97 -16.32 -15.15 8.24
C LEU A 97 -14.95 -14.51 8.49
N VAL A 98 -14.05 -14.62 7.52
CA VAL A 98 -12.69 -14.10 7.62
C VAL A 98 -12.31 -13.27 6.41
N GLN A 99 -11.49 -12.25 6.62
CA GLN A 99 -10.90 -11.42 5.58
C GLN A 99 -9.41 -11.72 5.45
N VAL A 100 -8.91 -11.84 4.22
CA VAL A 100 -7.47 -12.01 3.97
C VAL A 100 -6.77 -10.69 4.23
N SER A 101 -5.82 -10.67 5.16
CA SER A 101 -5.03 -9.50 5.53
C SER A 101 -3.64 -9.48 4.87
N LYS A 102 -3.12 -10.64 4.47
CA LYS A 102 -1.85 -10.79 3.78
C LYS A 102 -1.86 -12.06 2.92
N ASP A 103 -1.35 -11.96 1.70
CA ASP A 103 -1.19 -13.12 0.82
C ASP A 103 -0.18 -14.13 1.38
N GLY A 104 -0.32 -15.39 0.99
CA GLY A 104 0.66 -16.42 1.27
C GLY A 104 1.93 -16.23 0.44
N PHE A 105 3.07 -16.56 1.01
CA PHE A 105 4.36 -16.50 0.32
C PHE A 105 5.21 -17.74 0.57
N GLY A 106 5.77 -18.30 -0.48
CA GLY A 106 6.63 -19.49 -0.41
C GLY A 106 5.92 -20.68 0.25
N SER A 107 6.41 -21.13 1.41
CA SER A 107 5.82 -22.22 2.18
C SER A 107 4.67 -21.80 3.09
N LYS A 108 4.44 -20.50 3.31
CA LYS A 108 3.43 -19.97 4.23
C LYS A 108 2.10 -19.73 3.52
N GLY A 109 0.99 -20.12 4.17
CA GLY A 109 -0.37 -19.78 3.73
C GLY A 109 -0.71 -18.30 3.99
N PRO A 110 -1.85 -17.80 3.45
CA PRO A 110 -2.30 -16.43 3.67
C PRO A 110 -2.62 -16.19 5.15
N LYS A 111 -2.52 -14.92 5.57
CA LYS A 111 -2.95 -14.48 6.90
C LYS A 111 -4.38 -13.94 6.81
N VAL A 112 -5.23 -14.31 7.77
CA VAL A 112 -6.62 -13.85 7.84
C VAL A 112 -6.94 -13.20 9.18
N THR A 113 -8.05 -12.45 9.20
CA THR A 113 -8.59 -11.77 10.38
C THR A 113 -10.11 -11.88 10.39
N THR A 114 -10.72 -11.92 11.56
CA THR A 114 -12.18 -11.76 11.72
C THR A 114 -12.56 -10.28 11.88
N LYS A 115 -11.56 -9.37 12.07
CA LYS A 115 -11.74 -7.92 12.10
C LYS A 115 -11.94 -7.38 10.70
N ILE A 116 -13.14 -7.59 10.15
CA ILE A 116 -13.46 -7.21 8.80
C ILE A 116 -13.50 -5.69 8.67
N SER A 117 -12.92 -5.18 7.58
CA SER A 117 -12.94 -3.78 7.22
C SER A 117 -13.25 -3.63 5.73
N LEU A 118 -14.14 -2.72 5.39
CA LEU A 118 -14.47 -2.39 4.00
C LEU A 118 -14.01 -0.97 3.70
N PRO A 119 -12.93 -0.81 2.91
CA PRO A 119 -12.39 0.49 2.60
C PRO A 119 -13.13 1.15 1.44
N GLY A 120 -13.58 2.40 1.66
CA GLY A 120 -13.98 3.35 0.64
C GLY A 120 -12.88 4.33 0.27
N SER A 121 -13.23 5.37 -0.49
CA SER A 121 -12.32 6.46 -0.86
C SER A 121 -12.07 7.41 0.31
N TYR A 122 -13.12 7.80 1.03
CA TYR A 122 -13.08 8.75 2.14
C TYR A 122 -13.11 8.08 3.50
N SER A 123 -13.61 6.85 3.57
CA SER A 123 -13.93 6.16 4.81
C SER A 123 -13.50 4.69 4.78
N VAL A 124 -13.44 4.10 5.96
CA VAL A 124 -13.35 2.64 6.15
C VAL A 124 -14.42 2.27 7.17
N ILE A 125 -15.34 1.37 6.82
CA ILE A 125 -16.25 0.81 7.80
C ILE A 125 -15.64 -0.44 8.45
N THR A 126 -15.89 -0.59 9.73
CA THR A 126 -15.51 -1.77 10.54
C THR A 126 -16.77 -2.34 11.19
N PRO A 127 -17.48 -3.25 10.49
CA PRO A 127 -18.83 -3.70 10.90
C PRO A 127 -18.92 -4.31 12.31
N TYR A 128 -17.83 -4.90 12.78
CA TYR A 128 -17.76 -5.52 14.13
C TYR A 128 -17.16 -4.58 15.19
N ASP A 129 -16.97 -3.31 14.88
CA ASP A 129 -16.49 -2.30 15.82
C ASP A 129 -17.55 -1.18 15.94
N THR A 130 -17.49 -0.42 17.02
CA THR A 130 -18.35 0.74 17.27
C THR A 130 -17.56 2.04 17.44
N GLY A 131 -16.23 1.96 17.23
CA GLY A 131 -15.34 3.10 17.38
C GLY A 131 -15.39 4.07 16.20
N THR A 132 -14.97 5.30 16.43
CA THR A 132 -14.67 6.26 15.34
C THR A 132 -13.21 6.62 15.34
N GLY A 133 -12.62 6.75 14.14
CA GLY A 133 -11.22 7.11 13.96
C GLY A 133 -11.04 8.16 12.88
N LEU A 134 -9.94 8.90 12.94
CA LEU A 134 -9.48 9.78 11.88
C LEU A 134 -8.06 9.43 11.48
N SER A 135 -7.72 9.66 10.22
CA SER A 135 -6.34 9.58 9.76
C SER A 135 -5.45 10.51 10.58
N LYS A 136 -4.30 9.99 11.02
CA LYS A 136 -3.31 10.78 11.77
C LYS A 136 -2.60 11.85 10.92
N ARG A 137 -2.80 11.83 9.60
CA ARG A 137 -2.23 12.79 8.64
C ARG A 137 -3.07 14.06 8.52
N ILE A 138 -4.28 14.10 9.08
CA ILE A 138 -5.12 15.28 9.13
C ILE A 138 -4.60 16.16 10.26
N GLU A 139 -3.94 17.27 9.93
CA GLU A 139 -3.28 18.13 10.93
C GLU A 139 -4.16 19.32 11.37
N ASN A 140 -5.06 19.78 10.49
CA ASN A 140 -5.94 20.90 10.79
C ASN A 140 -6.94 20.56 11.90
N VAL A 141 -6.84 21.25 13.03
CA VAL A 141 -7.63 20.98 14.25
C VAL A 141 -9.13 21.22 14.03
N ASP A 142 -9.50 22.24 13.26
CA ASP A 142 -10.92 22.56 13.02
C ASP A 142 -11.53 21.50 12.08
N GLU A 143 -10.78 21.07 11.11
CA GLU A 143 -11.17 19.99 10.22
C GLU A 143 -11.27 18.63 10.96
N GLN A 144 -10.37 18.36 11.88
CA GLN A 144 -10.50 17.18 12.76
C GLN A 144 -11.78 17.22 13.58
N ARG A 145 -12.19 18.39 14.13
CA ARG A 145 -13.43 18.52 14.88
C ARG A 145 -14.64 18.28 13.98
N ARG A 146 -14.65 18.89 12.79
CA ARG A 146 -15.71 18.72 11.79
C ARG A 146 -15.87 17.24 11.42
N LEU A 147 -14.81 16.59 11.05
CA LEU A 147 -14.81 15.19 10.63
C LEU A 147 -15.18 14.24 11.77
N ARG A 148 -14.76 14.50 13.02
CA ARG A 148 -15.20 13.71 14.18
C ARG A 148 -16.71 13.81 14.40
N SER A 149 -17.27 15.02 14.26
CA SER A 149 -18.73 15.21 14.37
C SER A 149 -19.48 14.41 13.32
N ILE A 150 -19.01 14.45 12.05
CA ILE A 150 -19.58 13.67 10.94
C ILE A 150 -19.46 12.17 11.22
N ALA A 151 -18.27 11.71 11.63
CA ALA A 151 -18.04 10.28 11.90
C ALA A 151 -18.96 9.76 13.03
N CYS A 152 -19.16 10.53 14.10
CA CYS A 152 -20.06 10.13 15.18
C CYS A 152 -21.52 10.02 14.71
N LYS A 153 -22.02 11.00 13.95
CA LYS A 153 -23.39 10.96 13.42
C LYS A 153 -23.63 9.74 12.53
N ILE A 154 -22.71 9.49 11.58
CA ILE A 154 -22.82 8.37 10.63
C ILE A 154 -22.68 7.03 11.35
N ARG A 155 -21.74 6.91 12.30
CA ARG A 155 -21.61 5.70 13.14
C ARG A 155 -22.92 5.37 13.86
N ASP A 156 -23.53 6.38 14.50
CA ASP A 156 -24.76 6.19 15.27
C ASP A 156 -25.96 5.81 14.38
N GLU A 157 -25.98 6.32 13.13
CA GLU A 157 -26.99 6.01 12.13
C GLU A 157 -26.90 4.57 11.63
N TYR A 158 -25.67 4.10 11.31
CA TYR A 158 -25.45 2.77 10.71
C TYR A 158 -24.99 1.71 11.70
N ASN A 159 -24.73 2.07 12.96
CA ASN A 159 -24.28 1.17 14.03
C ASN A 159 -23.04 0.33 13.63
N CYS A 160 -22.06 0.98 12.99
CA CYS A 160 -20.80 0.35 12.59
C CYS A 160 -19.63 1.28 12.90
N GLY A 161 -18.43 0.72 13.16
CA GLY A 161 -17.23 1.53 13.33
C GLY A 161 -16.89 2.26 12.04
N LEU A 162 -16.38 3.49 12.16
CA LEU A 162 -16.05 4.35 11.03
C LEU A 162 -14.72 5.05 11.22
N ILE A 163 -13.82 4.88 10.24
CA ILE A 163 -12.54 5.58 10.20
C ILE A 163 -12.54 6.49 8.97
N LEU A 164 -12.39 7.80 9.17
CA LEU A 164 -12.25 8.74 8.06
C LEU A 164 -10.79 8.86 7.64
N ARG A 165 -10.58 8.80 6.34
CA ARG A 165 -9.25 8.85 5.71
C ARG A 165 -8.82 10.29 5.47
N THR A 166 -7.54 10.50 5.11
CA THR A 166 -7.02 11.84 4.74
C THR A 166 -7.79 12.45 3.57
N SER A 167 -8.24 11.62 2.63
CA SER A 167 -9.06 12.05 1.48
C SER A 167 -10.42 12.65 1.87
N ALA A 168 -10.87 12.49 3.10
CA ALA A 168 -12.09 13.09 3.61
C ALA A 168 -11.92 14.59 3.98
N GLU A 169 -10.68 15.10 4.02
CA GLU A 169 -10.45 16.53 4.30
C GLU A 169 -11.18 17.41 3.28
N TYR A 170 -11.91 18.39 3.81
CA TYR A 170 -12.70 19.35 3.06
C TYR A 170 -13.80 18.75 2.15
N VAL A 171 -14.10 17.45 2.32
CA VAL A 171 -15.21 16.78 1.63
C VAL A 171 -16.53 17.06 2.37
N GLY A 172 -17.61 17.30 1.62
CA GLY A 172 -18.94 17.51 2.18
C GLY A 172 -19.46 16.27 2.92
N GLU A 173 -20.27 16.48 3.98
CA GLU A 173 -20.88 15.41 4.79
C GLU A 173 -21.70 14.45 3.93
N GLU A 174 -22.44 14.96 2.93
CA GLU A 174 -23.29 14.16 2.04
C GLU A 174 -22.48 13.10 1.26
N LEU A 175 -21.35 13.48 0.66
CA LEU A 175 -20.52 12.55 -0.11
C LEU A 175 -19.91 11.44 0.76
N ILE A 176 -19.54 11.78 2.01
CA ILE A 176 -19.03 10.78 2.96
C ILE A 176 -20.16 9.83 3.37
N ARG A 177 -21.36 10.36 3.61
CA ARG A 177 -22.55 9.59 3.98
C ARG A 177 -22.97 8.63 2.87
N ASP A 178 -23.03 9.11 1.62
CA ASP A 178 -23.38 8.31 0.45
C ASP A 178 -22.41 7.15 0.26
N GLU A 179 -21.11 7.41 0.43
CA GLU A 179 -20.09 6.34 0.37
C GLU A 179 -20.32 5.31 1.48
N VAL A 180 -20.53 5.75 2.72
CA VAL A 180 -20.76 4.82 3.85
C VAL A 180 -22.05 4.02 3.64
N CYS A 181 -23.11 4.62 3.13
CA CYS A 181 -24.35 3.92 2.77
C CYS A 181 -24.05 2.76 1.80
N GLY A 182 -23.32 3.02 0.71
CA GLY A 182 -22.94 1.99 -0.25
C GLY A 182 -22.06 0.89 0.35
N LEU A 183 -21.15 1.24 1.28
CA LEU A 183 -20.32 0.24 1.97
C LEU A 183 -21.15 -0.64 2.93
N VAL A 184 -22.16 -0.05 3.60
CA VAL A 184 -23.07 -0.81 4.47
C VAL A 184 -23.96 -1.75 3.65
N GLU A 185 -24.47 -1.30 2.51
CA GLU A 185 -25.20 -2.17 1.57
C GLU A 185 -24.30 -3.33 1.06
N CYS A 186 -23.05 -3.04 0.73
CA CYS A 186 -22.08 -4.06 0.36
C CYS A 186 -21.89 -5.09 1.49
N TRP A 187 -21.77 -4.61 2.75
CA TRP A 187 -21.66 -5.47 3.91
C TRP A 187 -22.88 -6.38 4.09
N ASN A 188 -24.08 -5.84 3.96
CA ASN A 188 -25.31 -6.62 4.06
C ASN A 188 -25.37 -7.72 2.98
N ASN A 189 -24.98 -7.41 1.74
CA ASN A 189 -24.87 -8.38 0.66
C ASN A 189 -23.83 -9.49 0.97
N ILE A 190 -22.71 -9.15 1.63
CA ILE A 190 -21.71 -10.13 2.08
C ILE A 190 -22.31 -11.08 3.10
N LEU A 191 -23.05 -10.57 4.09
CA LEU A 191 -23.73 -11.39 5.10
C LEU A 191 -24.78 -12.33 4.49
N GLU A 192 -25.58 -11.85 3.55
CA GLU A 192 -26.57 -12.69 2.84
C GLU A 192 -25.88 -13.83 2.08
N ARG A 193 -24.80 -13.54 1.35
CA ARG A 193 -24.00 -14.56 0.67
C ARG A 193 -23.36 -15.54 1.63
N ALA A 194 -22.83 -15.07 2.76
CA ALA A 194 -22.22 -15.93 3.78
C ALA A 194 -23.23 -16.88 4.40
N ASN A 195 -24.49 -16.43 4.62
CA ASN A 195 -25.56 -17.25 5.17
C ASN A 195 -26.06 -18.32 4.18
N THR A 196 -25.94 -18.07 2.86
CA THR A 196 -26.42 -19.02 1.83
C THR A 196 -25.31 -19.94 1.32
N ALA A 197 -24.05 -19.50 1.36
CA ALA A 197 -22.92 -20.26 0.85
C ALA A 197 -22.40 -21.27 1.88
N LYS A 198 -22.31 -22.54 1.47
CA LYS A 198 -21.70 -23.58 2.30
C LYS A 198 -20.19 -23.36 2.42
N ALA A 199 -19.69 -23.26 3.63
CA ALA A 199 -18.25 -23.11 3.88
C ALA A 199 -17.45 -24.36 3.47
N PRO A 200 -16.24 -24.20 2.90
CA PRO A 200 -15.57 -22.92 2.61
C PRO A 200 -16.01 -22.31 1.27
N ALA A 201 -16.25 -20.98 1.21
CA ALA A 201 -16.66 -20.26 0.00
C ALA A 201 -16.19 -18.80 -0.01
N LEU A 202 -15.83 -18.28 -1.19
CA LEU A 202 -15.60 -16.85 -1.41
C LEU A 202 -16.93 -16.09 -1.42
N VAL A 203 -17.13 -15.14 -0.51
CA VAL A 203 -18.36 -14.33 -0.42
C VAL A 203 -18.19 -12.89 -0.89
N TYR A 204 -16.97 -12.39 -0.84
CA TYR A 204 -16.62 -11.07 -1.38
C TYR A 204 -15.21 -11.09 -1.96
N ARG A 205 -15.06 -10.60 -3.18
CA ARG A 205 -13.76 -10.36 -3.81
C ARG A 205 -13.45 -8.87 -3.73
N GLU A 206 -12.33 -8.52 -3.10
CA GLU A 206 -11.81 -7.14 -3.17
C GLU A 206 -11.47 -6.81 -4.62
N GLY A 207 -11.73 -5.57 -5.02
CA GLY A 207 -11.33 -5.08 -6.33
C GLY A 207 -9.83 -5.28 -6.58
N GLY A 208 -9.46 -5.59 -7.84
CA GLY A 208 -8.06 -5.81 -8.24
C GLY A 208 -7.15 -4.60 -7.95
N LEU A 209 -5.88 -4.75 -8.28
CA LEU A 209 -4.81 -3.77 -8.05
C LEU A 209 -5.26 -2.34 -8.34
N VAL A 210 -5.90 -2.11 -9.46
CA VAL A 210 -6.21 -0.76 -9.91
C VAL A 210 -7.33 -0.11 -9.12
N CYS A 211 -8.42 -0.84 -8.80
CA CYS A 211 -9.47 -0.32 -7.92
C CYS A 211 -8.88 0.07 -6.57
N ARG A 212 -7.96 -0.74 -6.04
CA ARG A 212 -7.22 -0.44 -4.82
C ARG A 212 -6.34 0.80 -4.97
N LEU A 213 -5.56 0.90 -6.06
CA LEU A 213 -4.68 2.03 -6.31
C LEU A 213 -5.46 3.34 -6.48
N ILE A 214 -6.56 3.33 -7.23
CA ILE A 214 -7.41 4.53 -7.37
C ILE A 214 -7.94 4.95 -6.01
N ARG A 215 -8.53 4.04 -5.25
CA ARG A 215 -9.06 4.32 -3.91
C ARG A 215 -7.99 4.83 -2.94
N GLU A 216 -6.80 4.25 -2.96
CA GLU A 216 -5.69 4.66 -2.10
C GLU A 216 -5.09 6.00 -2.54
N ASN A 217 -5.13 6.31 -3.83
CA ASN A 217 -4.54 7.51 -4.40
C ASN A 217 -5.48 8.72 -4.47
N MET A 218 -6.76 8.56 -4.22
CA MET A 218 -7.71 9.68 -4.17
C MET A 218 -7.30 10.77 -3.17
N SER A 219 -6.61 10.38 -2.08
CA SER A 219 -6.06 11.32 -1.09
C SER A 219 -4.80 12.07 -1.57
N PHE A 220 -4.20 11.68 -2.68
CA PHE A 220 -2.93 12.23 -3.19
C PHE A 220 -3.08 13.10 -4.43
N ASN A 221 -4.29 13.61 -4.70
CA ASN A 221 -4.59 14.51 -5.82
C ASN A 221 -4.11 13.98 -7.18
N ILE A 222 -4.46 12.73 -7.52
CA ILE A 222 -4.29 12.25 -8.89
C ILE A 222 -5.16 13.10 -9.81
N GLU A 223 -4.56 13.68 -10.83
CA GLU A 223 -5.21 14.52 -11.82
C GLU A 223 -5.75 13.70 -12.99
N SER A 224 -5.06 12.62 -13.35
CA SER A 224 -5.49 11.72 -14.42
C SER A 224 -5.15 10.26 -14.20
N VAL A 225 -6.03 9.40 -14.69
CA VAL A 225 -5.82 7.95 -14.81
C VAL A 225 -5.79 7.62 -16.30
N ILE A 226 -4.64 7.16 -16.79
CA ILE A 226 -4.42 6.81 -18.19
C ILE A 226 -4.39 5.30 -18.29
N VAL A 227 -5.30 4.73 -19.05
CA VAL A 227 -5.39 3.30 -19.27
C VAL A 227 -5.00 2.98 -20.71
N LEU A 228 -4.00 2.11 -20.89
CA LEU A 228 -3.43 1.76 -22.18
C LEU A 228 -4.04 0.47 -22.76
N ASP A 229 -4.88 -0.22 -21.99
CA ASP A 229 -5.59 -1.45 -22.38
C ASP A 229 -7.10 -1.21 -22.42
N ARG A 230 -7.75 -1.54 -23.54
CA ARG A 230 -9.16 -1.26 -23.76
C ARG A 230 -10.09 -2.01 -22.82
N GLU A 231 -9.79 -3.29 -22.56
CA GLU A 231 -10.62 -4.10 -21.68
C GLU A 231 -10.55 -3.60 -20.25
N LEU A 232 -9.36 -3.24 -19.77
CA LEU A 232 -9.19 -2.61 -18.45
C LEU A 232 -9.91 -1.26 -18.37
N TYR A 233 -9.88 -0.45 -19.42
CA TYR A 233 -10.61 0.82 -19.45
C TYR A 233 -12.12 0.62 -19.32
N ASP A 234 -12.69 -0.35 -20.06
CA ASP A 234 -14.10 -0.68 -19.99
C ASP A 234 -14.49 -1.30 -18.64
N GLU A 235 -13.57 -2.05 -18.02
CA GLU A 235 -13.69 -2.56 -16.67
C GLU A 235 -13.72 -1.44 -15.63
N PHE A 236 -12.79 -0.49 -15.70
CA PHE A 236 -12.75 0.67 -14.80
C PHE A 236 -13.98 1.53 -14.91
N THR A 237 -14.45 1.80 -16.12
CA THR A 237 -15.67 2.59 -16.35
C THR A 237 -16.88 1.96 -15.69
N ARG A 238 -16.95 0.62 -15.59
CA ARG A 238 -18.04 -0.11 -14.94
C ARG A 238 -17.95 -0.14 -13.42
N TYR A 239 -16.73 -0.18 -12.86
CA TYR A 239 -16.52 -0.38 -11.43
C TYR A 239 -16.23 0.90 -10.65
N LEU A 240 -15.83 1.97 -11.32
CA LEU A 240 -15.57 3.25 -10.66
C LEU A 240 -16.90 4.00 -10.43
N PRO A 241 -17.25 4.30 -9.18
CA PRO A 241 -18.37 5.18 -8.90
C PRO A 241 -18.21 6.55 -9.58
N ASN A 242 -19.30 7.09 -10.13
CA ASN A 242 -19.28 8.39 -10.84
C ASN A 242 -18.68 9.55 -10.03
N ASN A 243 -18.74 9.49 -8.70
CA ASN A 243 -18.17 10.50 -7.81
C ASN A 243 -16.64 10.44 -7.70
N ILE A 244 -16.01 9.31 -8.03
CA ILE A 244 -14.56 9.17 -8.09
C ILE A 244 -14.00 9.78 -9.37
N LEU A 245 -14.69 9.57 -10.50
CA LEU A 245 -14.31 10.12 -11.81
C LEU A 245 -14.42 11.66 -11.89
N THR A 246 -15.11 12.32 -10.97
CA THR A 246 -15.24 13.79 -10.99
C THR A 246 -13.97 14.52 -10.55
N ARG A 247 -13.02 13.86 -9.89
CA ARG A 247 -11.76 14.46 -9.42
C ARG A 247 -10.56 14.11 -10.28
N ALA A 248 -10.54 12.93 -10.91
CA ALA A 248 -9.49 12.51 -11.83
C ALA A 248 -10.10 12.25 -13.21
N SER A 249 -9.46 12.74 -14.27
CA SER A 249 -9.87 12.42 -15.63
C SER A 249 -9.46 10.98 -15.96
N LEU A 250 -10.43 10.10 -16.27
CA LEU A 250 -10.12 8.76 -16.82
C LEU A 250 -9.97 8.89 -18.34
N ARG A 251 -8.81 8.48 -18.87
CA ARG A 251 -8.52 8.54 -20.32
C ARG A 251 -8.08 7.16 -20.81
N TYR A 252 -8.57 6.79 -21.99
CA TYR A 252 -8.00 5.71 -22.77
C TYR A 252 -7.00 6.30 -23.76
N ASP A 253 -5.78 5.78 -23.80
CA ASP A 253 -4.75 6.26 -24.73
C ASP A 253 -4.02 5.08 -25.37
N GLU A 254 -4.48 4.71 -26.57
CA GLU A 254 -3.87 3.65 -27.36
C GLU A 254 -2.53 4.07 -27.98
N ALA A 255 -2.33 5.38 -28.20
CA ALA A 255 -1.10 5.91 -28.80
C ALA A 255 0.07 5.94 -27.80
N CYS A 256 -0.21 6.00 -26.52
CA CYS A 256 0.77 5.87 -25.46
C CYS A 256 1.21 4.41 -25.37
N SER A 257 2.25 4.04 -26.11
CA SER A 257 2.72 2.65 -26.18
C SER A 257 3.10 2.14 -24.80
N GLY A 258 2.80 0.86 -24.47
CA GLY A 258 3.21 0.17 -23.24
C GLY A 258 4.71 0.24 -22.94
N ARG A 259 5.53 0.79 -23.83
CA ARG A 259 6.94 1.12 -23.64
C ARG A 259 7.21 2.12 -22.51
N ILE A 260 6.22 2.97 -22.15
CA ILE A 260 6.41 3.91 -21.03
C ILE A 260 6.60 3.15 -19.72
N ILE A 261 5.72 2.18 -19.44
CA ILE A 261 5.86 1.36 -18.23
C ILE A 261 7.08 0.46 -18.32
N ASP A 262 7.44 -0.06 -19.51
CA ASP A 262 8.66 -0.85 -19.70
C ASP A 262 9.90 -0.04 -19.31
N GLY A 263 10.01 1.23 -19.75
CA GLY A 263 11.11 2.11 -19.38
C GLY A 263 11.21 2.37 -17.87
N PHE A 264 10.08 2.54 -17.19
CA PHE A 264 10.06 2.68 -15.73
C PHE A 264 10.47 1.39 -15.01
N ILE A 265 10.12 0.24 -15.57
CA ILE A 265 10.54 -1.07 -15.02
C ILE A 265 12.05 -1.24 -15.20
N GLU A 266 12.59 -0.95 -16.40
CA GLU A 266 14.03 -1.01 -16.68
C GLU A 266 14.82 -0.15 -15.68
N GLU A 267 14.33 1.05 -15.37
CA GLU A 267 14.94 1.90 -14.35
C GLU A 267 15.04 1.22 -12.97
N THR A 268 14.00 0.47 -12.56
CA THR A 268 14.02 -0.23 -11.26
C THR A 268 15.00 -1.38 -11.21
N LEU A 269 15.41 -1.90 -12.35
CA LEU A 269 16.37 -3.02 -12.45
C LEU A 269 17.81 -2.56 -12.44
N MET A 270 18.08 -1.26 -12.68
CA MET A 270 19.43 -0.72 -12.65
C MET A 270 20.02 -0.78 -11.25
N ARG A 271 21.18 -1.43 -11.10
CA ARG A 271 21.95 -1.42 -9.86
C ARG A 271 22.51 -0.02 -9.57
N THR A 272 22.98 0.67 -10.60
CA THR A 272 23.54 2.02 -10.52
C THR A 272 22.55 3.02 -11.13
N VAL A 273 22.16 4.03 -10.35
CA VAL A 273 21.22 5.08 -10.76
C VAL A 273 22.00 6.38 -10.93
N PRO A 274 22.04 6.96 -12.14
CA PRO A 274 22.72 8.23 -12.38
C PRO A 274 21.96 9.40 -11.76
N LEU A 275 22.70 10.39 -11.28
CA LEU A 275 22.18 11.68 -10.81
C LEU A 275 22.40 12.76 -11.87
N SER A 276 21.59 13.82 -11.84
CA SER A 276 21.66 14.89 -12.86
C SER A 276 22.98 15.67 -12.82
N CYS A 277 23.61 15.73 -11.65
CA CYS A 277 24.94 16.37 -11.47
C CYS A 277 26.12 15.53 -12.01
N GLY A 278 25.88 14.31 -12.52
CA GLY A 278 26.94 13.40 -13.00
C GLY A 278 27.48 12.44 -11.93
N ALA A 279 26.98 12.53 -10.71
CA ALA A 279 27.18 11.55 -9.64
C ALA A 279 26.28 10.32 -9.85
N ASN A 280 26.36 9.32 -8.98
CA ASN A 280 25.47 8.16 -9.03
C ASN A 280 25.26 7.56 -7.64
N ILE A 281 24.15 6.81 -7.50
CA ILE A 281 23.91 5.96 -6.34
C ILE A 281 23.94 4.49 -6.77
N VAL A 282 24.46 3.62 -5.91
CA VAL A 282 24.51 2.18 -6.11
C VAL A 282 23.62 1.52 -5.07
N ILE A 283 22.66 0.71 -5.51
CA ILE A 283 21.67 0.07 -4.64
C ILE A 283 21.90 -1.44 -4.63
N ASP A 284 22.33 -1.96 -3.50
CA ASP A 284 22.59 -3.38 -3.28
C ASP A 284 21.64 -3.96 -2.21
N LYS A 285 20.94 -5.02 -2.59
CA LYS A 285 20.08 -5.74 -1.67
C LYS A 285 20.82 -6.97 -1.14
N VAL A 286 20.97 -7.05 0.17
CA VAL A 286 21.47 -8.23 0.88
C VAL A 286 20.31 -8.93 1.63
N GLU A 287 20.58 -10.07 2.28
CA GLU A 287 19.53 -10.89 2.90
C GLU A 287 18.73 -10.14 3.98
N ALA A 288 19.38 -9.32 4.80
CA ALA A 288 18.79 -8.66 5.96
C ALA A 288 18.48 -7.17 5.76
N MET A 289 19.08 -6.52 4.76
CA MET A 289 18.98 -5.07 4.56
C MET A 289 19.25 -4.67 3.10
N THR A 290 19.03 -3.40 2.80
CA THR A 290 19.50 -2.78 1.55
C THR A 290 20.60 -1.78 1.87
N VAL A 291 21.66 -1.77 1.08
CA VAL A 291 22.77 -0.81 1.21
C VAL A 291 22.76 0.10 -0.01
N ILE A 292 22.90 1.40 0.23
CA ILE A 292 22.94 2.41 -0.82
C ILE A 292 24.21 3.23 -0.64
N ASP A 293 25.05 3.27 -1.67
CA ASP A 293 26.32 3.97 -1.71
C ASP A 293 26.22 5.17 -2.67
N VAL A 294 26.73 6.33 -2.25
CA VAL A 294 26.73 7.57 -3.04
C VAL A 294 28.13 7.87 -3.57
N ASN A 295 28.24 7.89 -4.89
CA ASN A 295 29.51 8.12 -5.59
C ASN A 295 29.50 9.46 -6.35
N SER A 296 30.58 10.24 -6.23
CA SER A 296 30.73 11.52 -6.95
C SER A 296 30.76 11.38 -8.47
N GLY A 297 31.13 10.19 -8.98
CA GLY A 297 31.14 9.93 -10.43
C GLY A 297 31.99 10.94 -11.22
N SER A 298 31.36 11.46 -12.27
CA SER A 298 31.97 12.50 -13.12
C SER A 298 31.56 13.93 -12.73
N CYS A 299 30.96 14.12 -11.57
CA CYS A 299 30.58 15.44 -11.08
C CYS A 299 31.85 16.29 -10.83
N THR A 300 32.03 17.29 -11.68
CA THR A 300 33.16 18.25 -11.62
C THR A 300 32.63 19.66 -11.39
N ALA A 301 31.85 19.87 -10.34
CA ALA A 301 31.40 21.21 -10.02
C ALA A 301 32.58 22.09 -9.58
N GLU A 302 32.64 23.33 -10.04
CA GLU A 302 33.58 24.32 -9.58
C GLU A 302 33.21 24.72 -8.16
N GLY A 303 34.07 24.46 -7.16
CA GLY A 303 33.81 24.79 -5.77
C GLY A 303 34.69 24.03 -4.78
N ASP A 304 34.47 24.28 -3.49
CA ASP A 304 35.12 23.53 -2.42
C ASP A 304 34.58 22.10 -2.37
N PHE A 305 35.43 21.14 -1.92
CA PHE A 305 35.04 19.73 -1.78
C PHE A 305 33.78 19.56 -0.93
N GLU A 306 33.70 20.30 0.16
CA GLU A 306 32.57 20.25 1.12
C GLU A 306 31.25 20.70 0.46
N ASP A 307 31.28 21.78 -0.34
CA ASP A 307 30.10 22.30 -1.06
C ASP A 307 29.62 21.30 -2.12
N ASN A 308 30.56 20.70 -2.84
CA ASN A 308 30.27 19.69 -3.84
C ASN A 308 29.70 18.41 -3.22
N ALA A 309 30.29 17.90 -2.14
CA ALA A 309 29.79 16.75 -1.40
C ALA A 309 28.37 17.01 -0.89
N THR A 310 28.12 18.19 -0.33
CA THR A 310 26.80 18.59 0.15
C THR A 310 25.75 18.62 -0.94
N MET A 311 26.07 19.21 -2.11
CA MET A 311 25.17 19.27 -3.26
C MET A 311 24.84 17.88 -3.77
N ILE A 312 25.85 17.02 -3.98
CA ILE A 312 25.66 15.65 -4.44
C ILE A 312 24.80 14.86 -3.44
N ASN A 313 25.09 14.94 -2.15
CA ASN A 313 24.36 14.23 -1.12
C ASN A 313 22.89 14.66 -1.00
N ILE A 314 22.58 15.96 -1.18
CA ILE A 314 21.20 16.46 -1.21
C ILE A 314 20.44 15.89 -2.42
N GLU A 315 21.08 15.87 -3.61
CA GLU A 315 20.48 15.26 -4.79
C GLU A 315 20.28 13.76 -4.62
N ALA A 316 21.32 13.07 -4.08
CA ALA A 316 21.24 11.65 -3.76
C ALA A 316 20.12 11.35 -2.77
N ALA A 317 19.96 12.13 -1.69
CA ALA A 317 18.90 11.95 -0.69
C ALA A 317 17.49 12.02 -1.31
N LYS A 318 17.28 12.95 -2.25
CA LYS A 318 16.01 13.06 -3.00
C LYS A 318 15.78 11.84 -3.89
N GLU A 319 16.81 11.42 -4.63
CA GLU A 319 16.73 10.28 -5.53
C GLU A 319 16.58 8.96 -4.75
N ILE A 320 17.29 8.78 -3.64
CA ILE A 320 17.16 7.62 -2.74
C ILE A 320 15.72 7.50 -2.24
N SER A 321 15.12 8.61 -1.79
CA SER A 321 13.72 8.62 -1.34
C SER A 321 12.77 8.17 -2.44
N ARG A 322 13.01 8.59 -3.69
CA ARG A 322 12.23 8.18 -4.86
C ARG A 322 12.44 6.69 -5.19
N GLN A 323 13.69 6.23 -5.23
CA GLN A 323 14.04 4.84 -5.55
C GLN A 323 13.53 3.84 -4.52
N VAL A 324 13.54 4.20 -3.23
CA VAL A 324 12.98 3.39 -2.15
C VAL A 324 11.47 3.18 -2.33
N ARG A 325 10.73 4.23 -2.75
CA ARG A 325 9.32 4.14 -3.10
C ARG A 325 9.10 3.33 -4.37
N LEU A 326 9.83 3.66 -5.44
CA LEU A 326 9.69 3.09 -6.78
C LEU A 326 9.91 1.57 -6.78
N ARG A 327 10.93 1.10 -6.04
CA ARG A 327 11.30 -0.32 -5.95
C ARG A 327 10.61 -1.06 -4.82
N HIS A 328 9.75 -0.38 -4.03
CA HIS A 328 9.14 -0.93 -2.81
C HIS A 328 10.15 -1.53 -1.84
N ILE A 329 11.32 -0.91 -1.69
CA ILE A 329 12.34 -1.36 -0.75
C ILE A 329 11.78 -1.20 0.67
N GLY A 330 11.79 -2.26 1.46
CA GLY A 330 11.34 -2.30 2.85
C GLY A 330 12.36 -2.92 3.78
N GLY A 331 12.18 -2.76 5.06
CA GLY A 331 13.11 -3.22 6.10
C GLY A 331 14.14 -2.15 6.45
N ILE A 332 15.36 -2.60 6.76
CA ILE A 332 16.50 -1.75 7.11
C ILE A 332 17.21 -1.32 5.83
N ILE A 333 17.48 -0.05 5.69
CA ILE A 333 18.20 0.56 4.56
C ILE A 333 19.35 1.37 5.17
N ILE A 334 20.56 1.10 4.75
CA ILE A 334 21.78 1.82 5.17
C ILE A 334 22.24 2.65 3.98
N ILE A 335 22.46 3.93 4.21
CA ILE A 335 22.89 4.89 3.19
C ILE A 335 24.27 5.41 3.58
N ASP A 336 25.22 5.26 2.65
CA ASP A 336 26.59 5.76 2.76
C ASP A 336 26.70 7.01 1.89
N PHE A 337 26.68 8.17 2.53
CA PHE A 337 26.84 9.48 1.88
C PHE A 337 28.30 9.86 1.77
N ILE A 338 28.65 10.71 0.81
CA ILE A 338 29.99 11.29 0.71
C ILE A 338 30.30 12.07 2.01
N ASP A 339 31.50 11.87 2.54
CA ASP A 339 31.94 12.51 3.80
C ASP A 339 31.78 14.02 3.78
N MET A 340 31.26 14.56 4.88
CA MET A 340 31.06 15.99 5.11
C MET A 340 31.61 16.37 6.48
N ALA A 341 32.47 17.40 6.54
CA ALA A 341 33.07 17.87 7.79
C ALA A 341 32.07 18.69 8.62
N LEU A 342 31.23 19.52 7.96
CA LEU A 342 30.36 20.47 8.63
C LEU A 342 29.01 19.86 9.03
N GLN A 343 28.65 19.94 10.32
CA GLN A 343 27.37 19.45 10.84
C GLN A 343 26.18 20.09 10.14
N LYS A 344 26.24 21.39 9.84
CA LYS A 344 25.17 22.09 9.07
C LYS A 344 24.86 21.44 7.75
N ASN A 345 25.86 20.92 7.04
CA ASN A 345 25.71 20.28 5.74
C ASN A 345 25.07 18.91 5.91
N ARG A 346 25.49 18.13 6.91
CA ARG A 346 24.85 16.86 7.29
C ARG A 346 23.37 17.04 7.63
N ASP A 347 23.05 18.05 8.43
CA ASP A 347 21.66 18.39 8.78
C ASP A 347 20.84 18.73 7.53
N SER A 348 21.42 19.42 6.55
CA SER A 348 20.74 19.74 5.28
C SER A 348 20.42 18.50 4.45
N VAL A 349 21.34 17.52 4.40
CA VAL A 349 21.14 16.24 3.70
C VAL A 349 20.07 15.41 4.41
N LEU A 350 20.12 15.31 5.74
CA LEU A 350 19.10 14.61 6.53
C LEU A 350 17.72 15.23 6.39
N ASN A 351 17.62 16.55 6.33
CA ASN A 351 16.37 17.25 6.07
C ASN A 351 15.84 16.91 4.68
N ALA A 352 16.67 16.90 3.64
CA ALA A 352 16.28 16.54 2.29
C ALA A 352 15.78 15.08 2.21
N LEU A 353 16.43 14.15 2.92
CA LEU A 353 15.99 12.76 3.02
C LEU A 353 14.64 12.65 3.74
N ASN A 354 14.49 13.32 4.90
CA ASN A 354 13.24 13.33 5.66
C ASN A 354 12.07 13.91 4.86
N ASP A 355 12.31 15.02 4.16
CA ASP A 355 11.30 15.63 3.26
C ASP A 355 10.89 14.67 2.14
N GLY A 356 11.85 13.94 1.57
CA GLY A 356 11.58 12.95 0.54
C GLY A 356 10.75 11.78 1.05
N VAL A 357 11.14 11.17 2.19
CA VAL A 357 10.44 10.01 2.74
C VAL A 357 9.10 10.37 3.40
N SER A 358 8.88 11.65 3.78
CA SER A 358 7.58 12.12 4.29
C SER A 358 6.45 11.98 3.26
N LYS A 359 6.78 11.99 1.96
CA LYS A 359 5.87 11.79 0.83
C LYS A 359 5.48 10.33 0.64
N ASP A 360 6.17 9.39 1.29
CA ASP A 360 5.88 7.97 1.20
C ASP A 360 4.61 7.61 1.98
N ARG A 361 3.82 6.69 1.43
CA ARG A 361 2.65 6.11 2.10
C ARG A 361 3.06 5.13 3.19
N SER A 362 4.16 4.42 2.98
CA SER A 362 4.74 3.53 3.96
C SER A 362 5.32 4.34 5.11
N LYS A 363 5.18 3.81 6.31
CA LYS A 363 5.80 4.45 7.47
C LYS A 363 7.32 4.32 7.37
N CYS A 364 7.99 5.44 7.22
CA CYS A 364 9.44 5.56 7.25
C CYS A 364 9.89 6.16 8.58
N PHE A 365 11.08 5.81 9.01
CA PHE A 365 11.73 6.36 10.19
C PHE A 365 13.24 6.48 9.94
N VAL A 366 13.76 7.69 10.07
CA VAL A 366 15.20 8.01 10.00
C VAL A 366 15.61 8.35 11.43
N PRO A 367 16.40 7.51 12.13
CA PRO A 367 16.91 7.83 13.45
C PRO A 367 17.81 9.06 13.42
N ASP A 368 17.77 9.86 14.45
CA ASP A 368 18.73 10.98 14.66
C ASP A 368 20.06 10.43 15.19
N THR A 369 20.83 9.79 14.33
CA THR A 369 22.15 9.22 14.67
C THR A 369 23.24 10.21 14.29
N ARG A 370 23.67 11.01 15.27
CA ARG A 370 24.70 12.06 15.08
C ARG A 370 26.13 11.53 15.01
N ASP A 371 26.34 10.26 15.37
CA ASP A 371 27.67 9.70 15.61
C ASP A 371 28.12 8.65 14.58
N LEU A 372 27.32 8.39 13.54
CA LEU A 372 27.64 7.43 12.49
C LEU A 372 27.82 8.13 11.14
N GLU A 373 28.86 7.74 10.41
CA GLU A 373 29.07 8.14 9.02
C GLU A 373 27.96 7.61 8.09
N LEU A 374 27.23 6.58 8.56
CA LEU A 374 26.16 5.90 7.84
C LEU A 374 24.78 6.36 8.32
N VAL A 375 23.87 6.63 7.41
CA VAL A 375 22.48 6.99 7.72
C VAL A 375 21.59 5.76 7.64
N GLU A 376 20.87 5.46 8.73
CA GLU A 376 19.88 4.39 8.77
C GLU A 376 18.50 4.93 8.39
N LEU A 377 17.80 4.21 7.53
CA LEU A 377 16.39 4.43 7.20
C LEU A 377 15.64 3.10 7.39
N THR A 378 14.58 3.09 8.19
CA THR A 378 13.67 1.95 8.26
C THR A 378 12.36 2.26 7.55
N ARG A 379 11.89 1.35 6.68
CA ARG A 379 10.64 1.48 5.94
C ARG A 379 9.77 0.25 6.14
N ARG A 380 8.50 0.46 6.50
CA ARG A 380 7.55 -0.65 6.64
C ARG A 380 7.21 -1.24 5.27
N GLU A 381 7.44 -2.54 5.10
CA GLU A 381 7.04 -3.27 3.91
C GLU A 381 5.50 -3.35 3.83
N GLN A 382 4.90 -2.77 2.80
CA GLN A 382 3.45 -2.78 2.56
C GLN A 382 3.06 -3.68 1.38
N TYR A 383 3.92 -3.73 0.36
CA TYR A 383 3.72 -4.51 -0.86
C TYR A 383 4.83 -5.55 -0.98
N PRO A 384 4.54 -6.76 -1.48
CA PRO A 384 5.59 -7.67 -1.87
C PRO A 384 6.43 -6.98 -2.95
N GLN A 385 7.74 -7.19 -2.91
CA GLN A 385 8.62 -6.61 -3.92
C GLN A 385 8.17 -7.07 -5.30
N THR A 386 7.70 -6.12 -6.09
CA THR A 386 7.09 -6.36 -7.40
C THR A 386 8.12 -6.72 -8.47
N GLY A 387 9.43 -6.59 -8.17
CA GLY A 387 10.53 -6.78 -9.12
C GLY A 387 10.41 -8.05 -9.97
N THR A 388 10.20 -9.22 -9.34
CA THR A 388 10.10 -10.49 -10.09
C THR A 388 8.89 -10.54 -11.04
N LEU A 389 7.74 -9.92 -10.67
CA LEU A 389 6.58 -9.85 -11.56
C LEU A 389 6.81 -8.85 -12.69
N LEU A 390 7.43 -7.72 -12.37
CA LEU A 390 7.78 -6.69 -13.35
C LEU A 390 8.81 -7.22 -14.36
N GLU A 391 9.88 -7.88 -13.90
CA GLU A 391 10.86 -8.53 -14.78
C GLU A 391 10.21 -9.53 -15.75
N ARG A 392 9.26 -10.36 -15.25
CA ARG A 392 8.51 -11.31 -16.09
C ARG A 392 7.64 -10.62 -17.12
N SER A 393 7.13 -9.41 -16.82
CA SER A 393 6.29 -8.66 -17.74
C SER A 393 7.06 -8.04 -18.92
N LEU A 394 8.39 -7.89 -18.79
CA LEU A 394 9.28 -7.46 -19.87
C LEU A 394 9.62 -8.59 -20.85
N ASN A 395 9.70 -9.82 -20.35
CA ASN A 395 10.08 -10.99 -21.15
C ASN A 395 8.88 -11.51 -21.95
N LYS A 396 8.65 -10.95 -23.14
CA LYS A 396 7.57 -11.34 -24.06
C LYS A 396 7.72 -12.77 -24.63
N ASP A 397 8.87 -13.43 -24.43
CA ASP A 397 9.22 -14.70 -25.09
C ASP A 397 8.95 -15.95 -24.23
N ASN A 398 8.34 -15.83 -23.06
CA ASN A 398 8.11 -16.97 -22.15
C ASN A 398 6.59 -17.17 -21.86
N ILE A 399 5.78 -17.33 -22.92
CA ILE A 399 4.41 -17.88 -22.83
C ILE A 399 4.35 -19.20 -23.59
#